data_16f114ba8e20f69169cf08f8bb9181f7
#
_entry.id   16f114ba8e20f69169cf08f8bb9181f7
#
_cell.length_a   1.000
_cell.length_b   1.000
_cell.length_c   1.000
_cell.angle_alpha   90.00
_cell.angle_beta   90.00
_cell.angle_gamma   90.00
#
_symmetry.space_group_name_H-M   'P 1'
#
loop_
_entity.id
_entity.type
_entity.pdbx_description
1 polymer ?
#
loop_
_entity_poly.entity_id
_entity_poly.type
_entity_poly.pdbx_seq_one_letter_code
_entity_poly.pdbx_strand_id
1 'polypeptide(L)'
;MLIKSKEQRVVVLIDVQNLYYSAKNLYKRKVNFHEILKQAISDRKLIRAFAYVVKTKSGEEKPFFEALLKLGIETRIKELQEYWGGTKKADWDVGITIDAVRTAPWVDVIVLCSGDGDFIPLVEYLKNQGKRVEVIAFGKTTSSHLKETADEFHNLDKNPEKFLLKK
;
A
#
# COMPACT_ATOMS: atom_id res chain seq x y z
N MET A 1 -5.79 -19.39 -9.21
CA MET A 1 -6.26 -18.05 -8.81
C MET A 1 -7.52 -18.14 -7.99
N LEU A 2 -7.55 -17.52 -6.83
CA LEU A 2 -8.76 -17.47 -6.00
C LEU A 2 -9.76 -16.45 -6.55
N ILE A 3 -11.02 -16.83 -6.63
CA ILE A 3 -12.10 -15.95 -7.09
C ILE A 3 -12.44 -14.95 -5.98
N LYS A 4 -12.77 -13.72 -6.35
CA LYS A 4 -13.17 -12.68 -5.41
C LYS A 4 -14.55 -12.98 -4.80
N SER A 5 -14.67 -12.87 -3.48
CA SER A 5 -15.90 -13.15 -2.74
C SER A 5 -15.99 -12.25 -1.49
N LYS A 6 -17.22 -11.84 -1.15
CA LYS A 6 -17.49 -11.03 0.06
C LYS A 6 -17.11 -11.74 1.36
N GLU A 7 -17.04 -13.07 1.36
CA GLU A 7 -16.68 -13.86 2.53
C GLU A 7 -15.17 -13.85 2.81
N GLN A 8 -14.36 -13.36 1.89
CA GLN A 8 -12.92 -13.35 2.06
C GLN A 8 -12.46 -12.40 3.15
N ARG A 9 -11.45 -12.85 3.89
CA ARG A 9 -10.74 -12.05 4.90
C ARG A 9 -9.57 -11.36 4.21
N VAL A 10 -9.41 -10.06 4.47
CA VAL A 10 -8.44 -9.22 3.76
C VAL A 10 -7.48 -8.56 4.74
N VAL A 11 -6.19 -8.54 4.39
CA VAL A 11 -5.20 -7.63 4.99
C VAL A 11 -4.78 -6.62 3.93
N VAL A 12 -4.64 -5.36 4.34
CA VAL A 12 -4.26 -4.25 3.46
C VAL A 12 -2.93 -3.68 3.93
N LEU A 13 -1.96 -3.57 3.01
CA LEU A 13 -0.62 -3.06 3.28
C LEU A 13 -0.38 -1.85 2.41
N ILE A 14 -0.27 -0.67 3.01
CA ILE A 14 -0.20 0.60 2.28
C ILE A 14 1.21 1.18 2.36
N ASP A 15 1.91 1.16 1.24
CA ASP A 15 3.21 1.80 1.06
C ASP A 15 2.97 3.29 0.81
N VAL A 16 2.90 4.06 1.90
CA VAL A 16 2.52 5.47 1.86
C VAL A 16 3.48 6.28 0.99
N GLN A 17 4.79 6.03 1.09
CA GLN A 17 5.77 6.76 0.29
C GLN A 17 5.58 6.56 -1.20
N ASN A 18 5.40 5.31 -1.63
CA ASN A 18 5.21 5.03 -3.06
C ASN A 18 4.00 5.78 -3.62
N LEU A 19 2.86 5.70 -2.93
CA LEU A 19 1.64 6.38 -3.37
C LEU A 19 1.76 7.90 -3.28
N TYR A 20 2.37 8.40 -2.20
CA TYR A 20 2.57 9.84 -2.00
C TYR A 20 3.42 10.45 -3.12
N TYR A 21 4.58 9.87 -3.42
CA TYR A 21 5.47 10.40 -4.45
C TYR A 21 4.86 10.27 -5.84
N SER A 22 4.17 9.17 -6.13
CA SER A 22 3.48 8.99 -7.40
C SER A 22 2.40 10.07 -7.61
N ALA A 23 1.56 10.30 -6.61
CA ALA A 23 0.51 11.33 -6.71
C ALA A 23 1.11 12.73 -6.83
N LYS A 24 2.16 13.03 -6.07
CA LYS A 24 2.86 14.31 -6.13
C LYS A 24 3.47 14.55 -7.51
N ASN A 25 4.14 13.55 -8.07
CA ASN A 25 4.83 13.68 -9.35
C ASN A 25 3.84 13.74 -10.53
N LEU A 26 2.78 12.93 -10.50
CA LEU A 26 1.82 12.85 -11.61
C LEU A 26 0.77 13.96 -11.57
N TYR A 27 0.31 14.35 -10.39
CA TYR A 27 -0.88 15.20 -10.24
C TYR A 27 -0.67 16.43 -9.37
N LYS A 28 0.44 16.56 -8.67
CA LYS A 28 0.70 17.63 -7.69
C LYS A 28 -0.38 17.69 -6.59
N ARG A 29 -0.92 16.54 -6.21
CA ARG A 29 -2.00 16.40 -5.23
C ARG A 29 -1.68 15.33 -4.21
N LYS A 30 -2.40 15.34 -3.10
CA LYS A 30 -2.27 14.34 -2.03
C LYS A 30 -3.25 13.19 -2.25
N VAL A 31 -2.87 12.00 -1.75
CA VAL A 31 -3.68 10.79 -1.86
C VAL A 31 -4.83 10.80 -0.85
N ASN A 32 -5.99 10.35 -1.28
CA ASN A 32 -7.12 10.08 -0.39
C ASN A 32 -7.05 8.63 0.11
N PHE A 33 -6.41 8.41 1.25
CA PHE A 33 -6.22 7.07 1.78
C PHE A 33 -7.51 6.40 2.24
N HIS A 34 -8.54 7.18 2.59
CA HIS A 34 -9.85 6.62 2.89
C HIS A 34 -10.43 5.88 1.67
N GLU A 35 -10.37 6.49 0.50
CA GLU A 35 -10.85 5.85 -0.73
C GLU A 35 -9.98 4.67 -1.15
N ILE A 36 -8.66 4.74 -0.92
CA ILE A 36 -7.76 3.61 -1.15
C ILE A 36 -8.18 2.42 -0.27
N LEU A 37 -8.41 2.66 1.01
CA LEU A 37 -8.82 1.61 1.94
C LEU A 37 -10.17 1.00 1.54
N LYS A 38 -11.15 1.83 1.17
CA LYS A 38 -12.46 1.35 0.70
C LYS A 38 -12.30 0.45 -0.53
N GLN A 39 -11.48 0.85 -1.49
CA GLN A 39 -11.21 0.06 -2.69
C GLN A 39 -10.56 -1.28 -2.34
N ALA A 40 -9.62 -1.26 -1.41
CA ALA A 40 -8.92 -2.48 -0.97
C ALA A 40 -9.87 -3.46 -0.27
N ILE A 41 -10.74 -2.97 0.59
CA ILE A 41 -11.69 -3.81 1.33
C ILE A 41 -12.74 -4.39 0.38
N SER A 42 -13.33 -3.58 -0.48
CA SER A 42 -14.30 -4.02 -1.49
C SER A 42 -15.41 -4.92 -0.92
N ASP A 43 -16.09 -4.43 0.12
CA ASP A 43 -17.20 -5.12 0.83
C ASP A 43 -16.82 -6.48 1.44
N ARG A 44 -15.56 -6.76 1.61
CA ARG A 44 -15.05 -7.98 2.24
C ARG A 44 -14.75 -7.74 3.73
N LYS A 45 -14.25 -8.76 4.40
CA LYS A 45 -13.96 -8.72 5.84
C LYS A 45 -12.53 -8.23 6.07
N LEU A 46 -12.38 -6.98 6.51
CA LEU A 46 -11.07 -6.44 6.83
C LEU A 46 -10.60 -7.04 8.17
N ILE A 47 -9.44 -7.70 8.14
CA ILE A 47 -8.81 -8.23 9.35
C ILE A 47 -7.84 -7.21 9.93
N ARG A 48 -6.92 -6.69 9.11
CA ARG A 48 -5.98 -5.63 9.51
C ARG A 48 -5.62 -4.76 8.32
N ALA A 49 -5.32 -3.49 8.61
CA ALA A 49 -4.78 -2.56 7.62
C ALA A 49 -3.56 -1.86 8.21
N PHE A 50 -2.48 -1.82 7.47
CA PHE A 50 -1.22 -1.18 7.87
C PHE A 50 -0.86 -0.07 6.90
N ALA A 51 -0.41 1.05 7.43
CA ALA A 51 0.23 2.11 6.64
C ALA A 51 1.68 2.26 7.10
N TYR A 52 2.58 2.20 6.15
CA TYR A 52 4.03 2.28 6.39
C TYR A 52 4.49 3.68 6.06
N VAL A 53 4.88 4.42 7.09
CA VAL A 53 5.17 5.83 6.98
C VAL A 53 6.58 6.15 7.44
N VAL A 54 7.13 7.24 6.89
CA VAL A 54 8.43 7.77 7.27
C VAL A 54 8.21 9.11 7.93
N LYS A 55 8.73 9.25 9.14
CA LYS A 55 8.62 10.48 9.93
C LYS A 55 9.85 11.35 9.71
N THR A 56 9.61 12.62 9.45
CA THR A 56 10.66 13.63 9.39
C THR A 56 10.84 14.28 10.76
N LYS A 57 11.96 15.01 10.95
CA LYS A 57 12.24 15.69 12.23
C LYS A 57 11.27 16.83 12.53
N SER A 58 10.58 17.36 11.52
CA SER A 58 9.65 18.48 11.67
C SER A 58 8.38 18.15 12.44
N GLY A 59 7.96 16.88 12.44
CA GLY A 59 6.72 16.45 13.06
C GLY A 59 5.46 16.93 12.35
N GLU A 60 5.58 17.45 11.12
CA GLU A 60 4.46 17.98 10.33
C GLU A 60 3.44 16.89 9.95
N GLU A 61 3.83 15.62 10.00
CA GLU A 61 2.98 14.49 9.62
C GLU A 61 2.02 14.04 10.71
N LYS A 62 2.08 14.61 11.92
CA LYS A 62 1.24 14.18 13.04
C LYS A 62 -0.26 14.18 12.73
N PRO A 63 -0.85 15.23 12.13
CA PRO A 63 -2.26 15.19 11.76
C PRO A 63 -2.61 14.09 10.76
N PHE A 64 -1.69 13.78 9.85
CA PHE A 64 -1.84 12.70 8.89
C PHE A 64 -1.88 11.34 9.59
N PHE A 65 -0.98 11.10 10.55
CA PHE A 65 -0.97 9.86 11.32
C PHE A 65 -2.26 9.69 12.13
N GLU A 66 -2.75 10.77 12.73
CA GLU A 66 -4.01 10.75 13.47
C GLU A 66 -5.20 10.43 12.56
N ALA A 67 -5.19 10.95 11.33
CA ALA A 67 -6.23 10.65 10.34
C ALA A 67 -6.23 9.17 9.96
N LEU A 68 -5.06 8.56 9.78
CA LEU A 68 -4.95 7.13 9.50
C LEU A 68 -5.51 6.28 10.65
N LEU A 69 -5.18 6.64 11.89
CA LEU A 69 -5.70 5.93 13.06
C LEU A 69 -7.23 5.99 13.14
N LYS A 70 -7.82 7.13 12.82
CA LYS A 70 -9.29 7.27 12.80
C LYS A 70 -9.96 6.37 11.78
N LEU A 71 -9.25 6.00 10.72
CA LEU A 71 -9.74 5.07 9.70
C LEU A 71 -9.58 3.60 10.11
N GLY A 72 -8.98 3.33 11.27
CA GLY A 72 -8.69 1.97 11.70
C GLY A 72 -7.43 1.37 11.08
N ILE A 73 -6.56 2.22 10.55
CA ILE A 73 -5.29 1.79 9.93
C ILE A 73 -4.19 1.86 10.99
N GLU A 74 -3.46 0.75 11.15
CA GLU A 74 -2.30 0.69 12.05
C GLU A 74 -1.11 1.34 11.35
N THR A 75 -0.46 2.30 12.01
CA THR A 75 0.72 2.97 11.43
C THR A 75 2.00 2.30 11.90
N ARG A 76 2.87 1.98 10.94
CA ARG A 76 4.25 1.57 11.17
C ARG A 76 5.13 2.78 10.84
N ILE A 77 5.83 3.30 11.82
CA ILE A 77 6.59 4.55 11.67
C ILE A 77 8.08 4.26 11.72
N LYS A 78 8.81 4.82 10.76
CA LYS A 78 10.26 4.77 10.69
C LYS A 78 10.77 6.20 10.57
N GLU A 79 11.86 6.52 11.29
CA GLU A 79 12.50 7.80 11.14
C GLU A 79 13.37 7.83 9.88
N LEU A 80 13.42 8.99 9.23
CA LEU A 80 14.26 9.19 8.07
C LEU A 80 15.73 9.14 8.49
N GLN A 81 16.48 8.20 7.91
CA GLN A 81 17.92 8.05 8.17
C GLN A 81 18.73 8.84 7.15
N GLU A 82 19.66 9.65 7.66
CA GLU A 82 20.62 10.36 6.82
C GLU A 82 21.97 9.64 6.90
N TYR A 83 22.51 9.30 5.73
CA TYR A 83 23.81 8.65 5.63
C TYR A 83 24.90 9.67 5.29
N TRP A 84 26.14 9.28 5.52
CA TRP A 84 27.32 10.05 5.12
C TRP A 84 27.19 10.47 3.65
N GLY A 85 27.41 11.79 3.36
CA GLY A 85 27.27 12.32 2.00
C GLY A 85 25.87 12.84 1.67
N GLY A 86 24.96 12.94 2.63
CA GLY A 86 23.63 13.53 2.43
C GLY A 86 22.60 12.59 1.82
N THR A 87 22.93 11.31 1.66
CA THR A 87 21.98 10.31 1.17
C THR A 87 20.95 10.02 2.25
N LYS A 88 19.68 10.16 1.89
CA LYS A 88 18.56 9.81 2.77
C LYS A 88 17.95 8.49 2.30
N LYS A 89 17.87 7.54 3.20
CA LYS A 89 17.23 6.26 2.91
C LYS A 89 16.17 5.96 3.95
N ALA A 90 14.96 5.71 3.47
CA ALA A 90 13.89 5.19 4.28
C ALA A 90 12.90 4.50 3.35
N ASP A 91 12.94 3.18 3.32
CA ASP A 91 11.92 2.38 2.66
C ASP A 91 11.40 1.32 3.63
N TRP A 92 10.25 0.77 3.32
CA TRP A 92 9.59 -0.22 4.13
C TRP A 92 9.50 -1.58 3.46
N ASP A 93 10.28 -1.82 2.40
CA ASP A 93 10.16 -3.03 1.59
C ASP A 93 10.28 -4.30 2.42
N VAL A 94 11.27 -4.36 3.32
CA VAL A 94 11.45 -5.51 4.22
C VAL A 94 10.31 -5.58 5.23
N GLY A 95 9.94 -4.46 5.85
CA GLY A 95 8.88 -4.43 6.85
C GLY A 95 7.52 -4.83 6.28
N ILE A 96 7.17 -4.33 5.09
CA ILE A 96 5.96 -4.70 4.37
C ILE A 96 5.97 -6.20 4.06
N THR A 97 7.10 -6.71 3.56
CA THR A 97 7.25 -8.12 3.23
C THR A 97 7.05 -9.01 4.45
N ILE A 98 7.66 -8.66 5.58
CA ILE A 98 7.53 -9.43 6.82
C ILE A 98 6.08 -9.43 7.31
N ASP A 99 5.41 -8.27 7.34
CA ASP A 99 4.02 -8.19 7.78
C ASP A 99 3.09 -8.97 6.85
N ALA A 100 3.34 -8.93 5.53
CA ALA A 100 2.56 -9.70 4.56
C ALA A 100 2.68 -11.21 4.81
N VAL A 101 3.90 -11.71 4.96
CA VAL A 101 4.16 -13.13 5.20
C VAL A 101 3.57 -13.57 6.55
N ARG A 102 3.72 -12.73 7.57
CA ARG A 102 3.25 -13.03 8.92
C ARG A 102 1.73 -13.07 9.02
N THR A 103 1.02 -12.19 8.31
CA THR A 103 -0.44 -12.12 8.36
C THR A 103 -1.13 -13.04 7.35
N ALA A 104 -0.41 -13.52 6.34
CA ALA A 104 -0.97 -14.37 5.29
C ALA A 104 -1.77 -15.58 5.83
N PRO A 105 -1.32 -16.31 6.88
CA PRO A 105 -2.09 -17.44 7.39
C PRO A 105 -3.50 -17.10 7.90
N TRP A 106 -3.75 -15.83 8.23
CA TRP A 106 -5.02 -15.40 8.82
C TRP A 106 -6.03 -14.90 7.80
N VAL A 107 -5.63 -14.75 6.54
CA VAL A 107 -6.45 -14.09 5.52
C VAL A 107 -6.50 -14.91 4.23
N ASP A 108 -7.43 -14.55 3.38
CA ASP A 108 -7.58 -15.13 2.05
C ASP A 108 -6.98 -14.24 0.97
N VAL A 109 -6.95 -12.93 1.22
CA VAL A 109 -6.52 -11.91 0.26
C VAL A 109 -5.53 -10.97 0.92
N ILE A 110 -4.44 -10.71 0.22
CA ILE A 110 -3.49 -9.65 0.56
C ILE A 110 -3.63 -8.56 -0.50
N VAL A 111 -3.92 -7.33 -0.05
CA VAL A 111 -3.95 -6.16 -0.93
C VAL A 111 -2.71 -5.32 -0.66
N LEU A 112 -1.84 -5.24 -1.64
CA LEU A 112 -0.61 -4.45 -1.59
C LEU A 112 -0.84 -3.14 -2.33
N CYS A 113 -0.75 -2.03 -1.61
CA CYS A 113 -0.92 -0.69 -2.18
C CYS A 113 0.46 -0.08 -2.43
N SER A 114 1.09 -0.50 -3.52
CA SER A 114 2.40 -0.03 -3.98
C SER A 114 2.62 -0.44 -5.43
N GLY A 115 3.31 0.41 -6.18
CA GLY A 115 3.71 0.12 -7.56
C GLY A 115 5.15 -0.36 -7.70
N ASP A 116 5.84 -0.60 -6.57
CA ASP A 116 7.25 -0.97 -6.57
C ASP A 116 7.47 -2.41 -7.03
N GLY A 117 8.22 -2.57 -8.13
CA GLY A 117 8.54 -3.89 -8.67
C GLY A 117 9.38 -4.77 -7.75
N ASP A 118 10.00 -4.20 -6.73
CA ASP A 118 10.76 -4.98 -5.75
C ASP A 118 9.85 -5.95 -4.96
N PHE A 119 8.53 -5.73 -4.97
CA PHE A 119 7.56 -6.62 -4.34
C PHE A 119 7.16 -7.83 -5.20
N ILE A 120 7.64 -7.95 -6.43
CA ILE A 120 7.31 -9.11 -7.29
C ILE A 120 7.58 -10.45 -6.60
N PRO A 121 8.76 -10.67 -5.97
CA PRO A 121 9.00 -11.93 -5.26
C PRO A 121 8.00 -12.19 -4.13
N LEU A 122 7.57 -11.15 -3.42
CA LEU A 122 6.56 -11.27 -2.37
C LEU A 122 5.23 -11.72 -2.97
N VAL A 123 4.79 -11.10 -4.04
CA VAL A 123 3.53 -11.46 -4.71
C VAL A 123 3.56 -12.92 -5.17
N GLU A 124 4.65 -13.34 -5.80
CA GLU A 124 4.83 -14.72 -6.23
C GLU A 124 4.78 -15.70 -5.06
N TYR A 125 5.47 -15.38 -3.97
CA TYR A 125 5.46 -16.20 -2.77
C TYR A 125 4.04 -16.38 -2.22
N LEU A 126 3.31 -15.28 -2.06
CA LEU A 126 1.95 -15.32 -1.50
C LEU A 126 0.98 -16.11 -2.38
N LYS A 127 1.07 -15.94 -3.69
CA LYS A 127 0.27 -16.71 -4.64
C LYS A 127 0.57 -18.21 -4.53
N ASN A 128 1.84 -18.57 -4.38
CA ASN A 128 2.25 -19.96 -4.16
C ASN A 128 1.76 -20.53 -2.83
N GLN A 129 1.44 -19.67 -1.87
CA GLN A 129 0.81 -20.06 -0.61
C GLN A 129 -0.72 -20.18 -0.71
N GLY A 130 -1.26 -20.07 -1.92
CA GLY A 130 -2.70 -20.18 -2.14
C GLY A 130 -3.48 -18.91 -1.82
N LYS A 131 -2.82 -17.77 -1.70
CA LYS A 131 -3.49 -16.50 -1.42
C LYS A 131 -3.81 -15.77 -2.71
N ARG A 132 -4.91 -15.00 -2.68
CA ARG A 132 -5.18 -14.01 -3.72
C ARG A 132 -4.41 -12.75 -3.41
N VAL A 133 -3.70 -12.20 -4.38
CA VAL A 133 -2.92 -10.97 -4.21
C VAL A 133 -3.42 -9.91 -5.18
N GLU A 134 -3.85 -8.79 -4.63
CA GLU A 134 -4.29 -7.63 -5.38
C GLU A 134 -3.29 -6.49 -5.17
N VAL A 135 -3.04 -5.72 -6.22
CA VAL A 135 -2.15 -4.55 -6.18
C VAL A 135 -2.96 -3.31 -6.53
N ILE A 136 -2.81 -2.25 -5.73
CA ILE A 136 -3.43 -0.95 -5.97
C ILE A 136 -2.32 0.09 -6.08
N ALA A 137 -2.24 0.79 -7.20
CA ALA A 137 -1.25 1.83 -7.41
C ALA A 137 -1.60 2.68 -8.65
N PHE A 138 -0.82 3.75 -8.83
CA PHE A 138 -0.92 4.56 -10.06
C PHE A 138 -0.20 3.82 -11.19
N GLY A 139 -0.94 3.42 -12.21
CA GLY A 139 -0.44 2.58 -13.28
C GLY A 139 0.76 3.18 -14.01
N LYS A 140 0.80 4.52 -14.17
CA LYS A 140 1.89 5.22 -14.86
C LYS A 140 3.24 5.06 -14.16
N THR A 141 3.25 4.80 -12.86
CA THR A 141 4.49 4.63 -12.08
C THR A 141 4.63 3.22 -11.51
N THR A 142 3.84 2.27 -11.99
CA THR A 142 3.88 0.88 -11.52
C THR A 142 4.66 0.00 -12.50
N SER A 143 5.49 -0.87 -11.94
CA SER A 143 6.20 -1.90 -12.71
C SER A 143 5.20 -2.74 -13.53
N SER A 144 5.45 -2.86 -14.84
CA SER A 144 4.61 -3.68 -15.72
C SER A 144 4.55 -5.13 -15.27
N HIS A 145 5.69 -5.67 -14.84
CA HIS A 145 5.77 -7.04 -14.36
C HIS A 145 4.98 -7.26 -13.08
N LEU A 146 4.96 -6.25 -12.18
CA LEU A 146 4.15 -6.32 -10.96
C LEU A 146 2.66 -6.38 -11.31
N LYS A 147 2.20 -5.57 -12.28
CA LYS A 147 0.81 -5.59 -12.74
C LYS A 147 0.41 -6.98 -13.25
N GLU A 148 1.28 -7.62 -14.00
CA GLU A 148 1.03 -8.93 -14.59
C GLU A 148 1.05 -10.06 -13.56
N THR A 149 1.90 -9.94 -12.54
CA THR A 149 2.08 -10.96 -11.52
C THR A 149 0.91 -11.03 -10.56
N ALA A 150 0.30 -9.88 -10.21
CA ALA A 150 -0.84 -9.82 -9.31
C ALA A 150 -2.07 -10.52 -9.90
N ASP A 151 -2.94 -11.05 -9.04
CA ASP A 151 -4.22 -11.59 -9.48
C ASP A 151 -5.15 -10.50 -10.01
N GLU A 152 -5.06 -9.31 -9.45
CA GLU A 152 -5.81 -8.13 -9.90
C GLU A 152 -4.97 -6.89 -9.69
N PHE A 153 -5.00 -5.98 -10.65
CA PHE A 153 -4.35 -4.67 -10.54
C PHE A 153 -5.40 -3.57 -10.65
N HIS A 154 -5.54 -2.77 -9.58
CA HIS A 154 -6.37 -1.58 -9.57
C HIS A 154 -5.55 -0.36 -9.92
N ASN A 155 -5.82 0.21 -11.08
CA ASN A 155 -5.12 1.39 -11.58
C ASN A 155 -5.80 2.66 -11.10
N LEU A 156 -5.19 3.36 -10.16
CA LEU A 156 -5.70 4.62 -9.61
C LEU A 156 -5.79 5.73 -10.67
N ASP A 157 -4.99 5.64 -11.73
CA ASP A 157 -5.03 6.61 -12.83
C ASP A 157 -6.33 6.56 -13.64
N LYS A 158 -7.12 5.51 -13.50
CA LYS A 158 -8.42 5.43 -14.19
C LYS A 158 -9.49 6.31 -13.56
N ASN A 159 -9.32 6.70 -12.30
CA ASN A 159 -10.25 7.60 -11.61
C ASN A 159 -9.51 8.47 -10.59
N PRO A 160 -8.63 9.37 -11.05
CA PRO A 160 -7.80 10.17 -10.14
C PRO A 160 -8.62 11.08 -9.21
N GLU A 161 -9.77 11.58 -9.66
CA GLU A 161 -10.60 12.46 -8.83
C GLU A 161 -11.15 11.77 -7.58
N LYS A 162 -11.34 10.47 -7.64
CA LYS A 162 -11.79 9.66 -6.48
C LYS A 162 -10.66 9.45 -5.47
N PHE A 163 -9.44 9.20 -5.97
CA PHE A 163 -8.33 8.75 -5.12
C PHE A 163 -7.35 9.84 -4.71
N LEU A 164 -7.61 11.07 -5.14
CA LEU A 164 -6.80 12.24 -4.76
C LEU A 164 -7.65 13.21 -3.96
N LEU A 165 -7.02 13.87 -2.98
CA LEU A 165 -7.66 14.94 -2.25
C LEU A 165 -7.81 16.17 -3.14
N LYS A 166 -8.85 16.95 -2.93
CA LYS A 166 -9.05 18.22 -3.65
C LYS A 166 -7.90 19.18 -3.29
N LYS A 167 -7.51 19.99 -4.26
CA LYS A 167 -6.52 21.04 -4.04
C LYS A 167 -7.02 22.09 -3.05
#